data_f94509dc54b081e06dde63bc32d182ab
#
_entry.id   f94509dc54b081e06dde63bc32d182ab
#
_cell.length_a   1.000
_cell.length_b   1.000
_cell.length_c   1.000
_cell.angle_alpha   90.00
_cell.angle_beta   90.00
_cell.angle_gamma   90.00
#
_symmetry.space_group_name_H-M   'P 1'
#
loop_
_entity.id
_entity.type
_entity.pdbx_description
1 polymer ?
#
loop_
_entity_poly.entity_id
_entity_poly.type
_entity_poly.pdbx_seq_one_letter_code
_entity_poly.pdbx_strand_id
1 'polypeptide(L)'
;MGVAALVAGCSANKQVSVKQSVENPKMMIIAKVSVKPDKTRDFVAAAREIIEKSNKEAGCSFYQLYQDPYDNSRFVFVEEYKNQTAVDAHFATDHFKGFGAKIGDLVAGPADIKIITVAAEAKK
;
A
#
# COMPACT_ATOMS: atom_id res chain seq x y z
N MET A 1 -18.78 -22.25 -40.61
CA MET A 1 -18.63 -20.80 -40.48
C MET A 1 -19.02 -20.26 -39.09
N GLY A 2 -20.06 -20.76 -38.45
CA GLY A 2 -20.48 -20.30 -37.13
C GLY A 2 -19.53 -20.62 -35.97
N VAL A 3 -18.74 -21.68 -36.12
CA VAL A 3 -17.86 -22.15 -35.03
C VAL A 3 -16.67 -21.20 -34.77
N ALA A 4 -16.13 -20.64 -35.84
CA ALA A 4 -14.98 -19.71 -35.70
C ALA A 4 -15.35 -18.42 -34.97
N ALA A 5 -16.56 -17.92 -35.20
CA ALA A 5 -17.04 -16.73 -34.52
C ALA A 5 -17.25 -16.96 -33.02
N LEU A 6 -17.66 -18.16 -32.63
CA LEU A 6 -17.88 -18.50 -31.23
C LEU A 6 -16.58 -18.54 -30.43
N VAL A 7 -15.53 -19.11 -31.03
CA VAL A 7 -14.22 -19.19 -30.38
C VAL A 7 -13.62 -17.80 -30.20
N ALA A 8 -13.76 -16.94 -31.19
CA ALA A 8 -13.27 -15.57 -31.09
C ALA A 8 -13.99 -14.79 -30.00
N GLY A 9 -15.30 -15.01 -29.81
CA GLY A 9 -16.05 -14.36 -28.73
C GLY A 9 -15.58 -14.74 -27.33
N CYS A 10 -15.29 -16.03 -27.09
CA CYS A 10 -14.78 -16.50 -25.80
C CYS A 10 -13.39 -15.91 -25.47
N SER A 11 -12.51 -15.85 -26.46
CA SER A 11 -11.18 -15.26 -26.30
C SER A 11 -11.26 -13.76 -25.97
N ALA A 12 -12.17 -13.04 -26.64
CA ALA A 12 -12.37 -11.62 -26.41
C ALA A 12 -12.84 -11.34 -24.99
N ASN A 13 -13.73 -12.16 -24.43
CA ASN A 13 -14.20 -12.00 -23.06
C ASN A 13 -13.09 -12.16 -22.02
N LYS A 14 -12.20 -13.13 -22.19
CA LYS A 14 -11.04 -13.33 -21.32
C LYS A 14 -10.08 -12.15 -21.39
N GLN A 15 -9.82 -11.63 -22.58
CA GLN A 15 -8.95 -10.48 -22.77
C GLN A 15 -9.52 -9.23 -22.12
N VAL A 16 -10.82 -8.99 -22.19
CA VAL A 16 -11.48 -7.85 -21.58
C VAL A 16 -11.34 -7.89 -20.06
N SER A 17 -11.50 -9.06 -19.42
CA SER A 17 -11.32 -9.22 -17.99
C SER A 17 -9.89 -8.89 -17.53
N VAL A 18 -8.90 -9.38 -18.28
CA VAL A 18 -7.48 -9.09 -18.01
C VAL A 18 -7.17 -7.61 -18.18
N LYS A 19 -7.69 -6.97 -19.24
CA LYS A 19 -7.52 -5.54 -19.48
C LYS A 19 -8.09 -4.70 -18.34
N GLN A 20 -9.27 -5.04 -17.84
CA GLN A 20 -9.87 -4.32 -16.72
C GLN A 20 -9.00 -4.37 -15.47
N SER A 21 -8.38 -5.51 -15.18
CA SER A 21 -7.43 -5.63 -14.06
C SER A 21 -6.21 -4.75 -14.26
N VAL A 22 -5.73 -4.61 -15.49
CA VAL A 22 -4.53 -3.82 -15.81
C VAL A 22 -4.85 -2.33 -15.88
N GLU A 23 -6.06 -1.93 -16.35
CA GLU A 23 -6.43 -0.52 -16.53
C GLU A 23 -6.59 0.23 -15.21
N ASN A 24 -7.08 -0.42 -14.16
CA ASN A 24 -7.30 0.21 -12.86
C ASN A 24 -6.90 -0.75 -11.74
N PRO A 25 -5.62 -1.14 -11.68
CA PRO A 25 -5.18 -2.17 -10.77
C PRO A 25 -5.17 -1.69 -9.32
N LYS A 26 -5.39 -2.63 -8.42
CA LYS A 26 -5.12 -2.47 -7.01
C LYS A 26 -3.64 -2.14 -6.80
N MET A 27 -3.35 -1.32 -5.82
CA MET A 27 -1.99 -0.90 -5.48
C MET A 27 -1.66 -1.35 -4.07
N MET A 28 -0.39 -1.66 -3.85
CA MET A 28 0.14 -1.92 -2.52
C MET A 28 1.36 -1.03 -2.27
N ILE A 29 1.58 -0.70 -1.02
CA ILE A 29 2.81 -0.04 -0.58
C ILE A 29 3.45 -0.89 0.50
N ILE A 30 4.75 -1.11 0.37
CA ILE A 30 5.61 -1.68 1.40
C ILE A 30 6.63 -0.60 1.76
N ALA A 31 6.48 -0.03 2.95
CA ALA A 31 7.36 1.03 3.42
C ALA A 31 8.17 0.54 4.62
N LYS A 32 9.46 0.33 4.40
CA LYS A 32 10.40 -0.10 5.45
C LYS A 32 10.99 1.12 6.13
N VAL A 33 10.93 1.14 7.45
CA VAL A 33 11.42 2.26 8.26
C VAL A 33 12.39 1.74 9.30
N SER A 34 13.59 2.31 9.32
CA SER A 34 14.56 2.08 10.39
C SER A 34 14.48 3.25 11.38
N VAL A 35 14.23 2.93 12.63
CA VAL A 35 14.05 3.89 13.70
C VAL A 35 15.31 3.90 14.58
N LYS A 36 15.66 5.04 15.14
CA LYS A 36 16.75 5.11 16.12
C LYS A 36 16.42 4.18 17.30
N PRO A 37 17.37 3.36 17.79
CA PRO A 37 17.07 2.32 18.78
C PRO A 37 16.40 2.80 20.06
N ASP A 38 16.70 4.02 20.50
CA ASP A 38 16.11 4.64 21.70
C ASP A 38 14.80 5.37 21.43
N LYS A 39 14.31 5.40 20.18
CA LYS A 39 13.12 6.14 19.74
C LYS A 39 11.97 5.25 19.28
N THR A 40 12.07 3.95 19.44
CA THR A 40 11.05 3.01 18.94
C THR A 40 9.68 3.22 19.57
N ARG A 41 9.64 3.50 20.88
CA ARG A 41 8.39 3.75 21.59
C ARG A 41 7.72 5.04 21.09
N ASP A 42 8.49 6.10 20.88
CA ASP A 42 7.99 7.36 20.37
C ASP A 42 7.48 7.21 18.93
N PHE A 43 8.18 6.42 18.11
CA PHE A 43 7.76 6.12 16.74
C PHE A 43 6.42 5.39 16.71
N VAL A 44 6.25 4.35 17.52
CA VAL A 44 5.00 3.58 17.59
C VAL A 44 3.85 4.48 18.04
N ALA A 45 4.08 5.35 19.02
CA ALA A 45 3.07 6.31 19.48
C ALA A 45 2.69 7.30 18.37
N ALA A 46 3.68 7.83 17.63
CA ALA A 46 3.43 8.74 16.51
C ALA A 46 2.67 8.06 15.37
N ALA A 47 2.90 6.77 15.13
CA ALA A 47 2.25 6.03 14.05
C ALA A 47 0.76 5.78 14.27
N ARG A 48 0.26 5.87 15.50
CA ARG A 48 -1.14 5.58 15.81
C ARG A 48 -2.10 6.43 14.96
N GLU A 49 -1.86 7.71 14.87
CA GLU A 49 -2.74 8.64 14.16
C GLU A 49 -2.81 8.33 12.66
N ILE A 50 -1.66 8.10 12.02
CA ILE A 50 -1.64 7.80 10.58
C ILE A 50 -2.32 6.46 10.30
N ILE A 51 -2.16 5.45 11.17
CA ILE A 51 -2.83 4.16 11.02
C ILE A 51 -4.34 4.33 11.09
N GLU A 52 -4.84 5.01 12.12
CA GLU A 52 -6.27 5.22 12.31
C GLU A 52 -6.89 6.01 11.16
N LYS A 53 -6.27 7.11 10.76
CA LYS A 53 -6.79 7.98 9.71
C LYS A 53 -6.67 7.36 8.33
N SER A 54 -5.59 6.65 8.04
CA SER A 54 -5.42 5.99 6.75
C SER A 54 -6.44 4.89 6.53
N ASN A 55 -6.77 4.12 7.57
CA ASN A 55 -7.80 3.09 7.49
C ASN A 55 -9.20 3.66 7.26
N LYS A 56 -9.42 4.96 7.48
CA LYS A 56 -10.68 5.65 7.20
C LYS A 56 -10.73 6.28 5.81
N GLU A 57 -9.63 6.31 5.07
CA GLU A 57 -9.61 6.80 3.69
C GLU A 57 -10.45 5.89 2.81
N ALA A 58 -11.30 6.48 1.97
CA ALA A 58 -12.22 5.73 1.11
C ALA A 58 -11.51 4.76 0.16
N GLY A 59 -10.32 5.12 -0.30
CA GLY A 59 -9.53 4.31 -1.23
C GLY A 59 -8.53 3.36 -0.57
N CYS A 60 -8.38 3.40 0.74
CA CYS A 60 -7.46 2.53 1.49
C CYS A 60 -8.22 1.33 2.05
N SER A 61 -7.85 0.12 1.65
CA SER A 61 -8.46 -1.11 2.13
C SER A 61 -7.71 -1.76 3.28
N PHE A 62 -6.45 -1.39 3.47
CA PHE A 62 -5.62 -1.93 4.54
C PHE A 62 -4.46 -0.98 4.82
N TYR A 63 -4.18 -0.74 6.10
CA TYR A 63 -3.02 0.06 6.52
C TYR A 63 -2.56 -0.43 7.90
N GLN A 64 -1.37 -1.01 7.97
CA GLN A 64 -0.90 -1.60 9.22
C GLN A 64 0.61 -1.48 9.36
N LEU A 65 1.06 -1.30 10.60
CA LEU A 65 2.48 -1.28 10.99
C LEU A 65 2.87 -2.60 11.62
N TYR A 66 4.01 -3.14 11.19
CA TYR A 66 4.61 -4.34 11.77
C TYR A 66 6.03 -4.04 12.22
N GLN A 67 6.48 -4.76 13.23
CA GLN A 67 7.82 -4.63 13.80
C GLN A 67 8.56 -5.95 13.62
N ASP A 68 9.84 -5.87 13.29
CA ASP A 68 10.71 -7.05 13.17
C ASP A 68 10.86 -7.70 14.57
N PRO A 69 10.59 -9.00 14.71
CA PRO A 69 10.69 -9.67 16.00
C PRO A 69 12.13 -9.83 16.52
N TYR A 70 13.12 -9.67 15.66
CA TYR A 70 14.53 -9.83 15.99
C TYR A 70 15.30 -8.50 16.07
N ASP A 71 14.70 -7.41 15.57
CA ASP A 71 15.27 -6.07 15.63
C ASP A 71 14.15 -5.06 15.85
N ASN A 72 13.95 -4.64 17.07
CA ASN A 72 12.85 -3.75 17.45
C ASN A 72 12.94 -2.33 16.88
N SER A 73 14.03 -1.99 16.21
CA SER A 73 14.18 -0.70 15.53
C SER A 73 13.72 -0.74 14.06
N ARG A 74 13.33 -1.92 13.55
CA ARG A 74 12.92 -2.10 12.16
C ARG A 74 11.42 -2.32 12.08
N PHE A 75 10.79 -1.51 11.22
CA PHE A 75 9.35 -1.53 11.01
C PHE A 75 9.02 -1.60 9.53
N VAL A 76 7.82 -2.09 9.23
CA VAL A 76 7.27 -2.04 7.89
C VAL A 76 5.80 -1.67 7.94
N PHE A 77 5.41 -0.68 7.13
CA PHE A 77 4.00 -0.44 6.81
C PHE A 77 3.63 -1.32 5.62
N VAL A 78 2.52 -2.02 5.76
CA VAL A 78 1.87 -2.75 4.66
C VAL A 78 0.55 -2.05 4.38
N GLU A 79 0.37 -1.62 3.13
CA GLU A 79 -0.76 -0.79 2.75
C GLU A 79 -1.38 -1.30 1.47
N GLU A 80 -2.70 -1.22 1.35
CA GLU A 80 -3.43 -1.61 0.16
C GLU A 80 -4.43 -0.52 -0.23
N TYR A 81 -4.44 -0.18 -1.51
CA TYR A 81 -5.29 0.86 -2.08
C TYR A 81 -6.04 0.33 -3.30
N LYS A 82 -7.23 0.87 -3.52
CA LYS A 82 -8.09 0.47 -4.65
C LYS A 82 -7.42 0.68 -6.00
N ASN A 83 -6.64 1.76 -6.14
CA ASN A 83 -5.99 2.16 -7.40
C ASN A 83 -4.93 3.24 -7.14
N GLN A 84 -4.28 3.70 -8.20
CA GLN A 84 -3.27 4.75 -8.12
C GLN A 84 -3.83 6.08 -7.60
N THR A 85 -5.06 6.43 -7.99
CA THR A 85 -5.71 7.67 -7.50
C THR A 85 -5.81 7.67 -5.97
N ALA A 86 -6.12 6.51 -5.38
CA ALA A 86 -6.19 6.37 -3.92
C ALA A 86 -4.83 6.51 -3.26
N VAL A 87 -3.76 6.01 -3.89
CA VAL A 87 -2.38 6.22 -3.43
C VAL A 87 -2.02 7.71 -3.45
N ASP A 88 -2.33 8.39 -4.55
CA ASP A 88 -2.05 9.82 -4.69
C ASP A 88 -2.82 10.63 -3.64
N ALA A 89 -4.08 10.28 -3.40
CA ALA A 89 -4.89 10.91 -2.37
C ALA A 89 -4.29 10.73 -0.97
N HIS A 90 -3.79 9.53 -0.65
CA HIS A 90 -3.14 9.25 0.62
C HIS A 90 -1.92 10.16 0.85
N PHE A 91 -1.05 10.28 -0.13
CA PHE A 91 0.14 11.13 -0.02
C PHE A 91 -0.20 12.62 0.10
N ALA A 92 -1.38 13.03 -0.34
CA ALA A 92 -1.84 14.42 -0.23
C ALA A 92 -2.52 14.74 1.10
N THR A 93 -2.77 13.75 1.96
CA THR A 93 -3.48 13.95 3.23
C THR A 93 -2.62 14.70 4.26
N ASP A 94 -3.29 15.40 5.17
CA ASP A 94 -2.62 16.08 6.29
C ASP A 94 -1.98 15.06 7.24
N HIS A 95 -2.62 13.91 7.44
CA HIS A 95 -2.06 12.90 8.34
C HIS A 95 -0.79 12.25 7.79
N PHE A 96 -0.67 12.07 6.47
CA PHE A 96 0.59 11.60 5.87
C PHE A 96 1.71 12.63 6.05
N LYS A 97 1.44 13.89 5.69
CA LYS A 97 2.41 14.99 5.82
C LYS A 97 2.81 15.22 7.28
N GLY A 98 1.82 15.21 8.16
CA GLY A 98 2.04 15.42 9.60
C GLY A 98 2.86 14.29 10.23
N PHE A 99 2.62 13.05 9.81
CA PHE A 99 3.42 11.92 10.27
C PHE A 99 4.88 12.07 9.85
N GLY A 100 5.13 12.40 8.59
CA GLY A 100 6.50 12.65 8.11
C GLY A 100 7.24 13.70 8.94
N ALA A 101 6.55 14.79 9.29
CA ALA A 101 7.12 15.82 10.15
C ALA A 101 7.42 15.32 11.57
N LYS A 102 6.51 14.52 12.16
CA LYS A 102 6.67 13.98 13.51
C LYS A 102 7.83 13.01 13.63
N ILE A 103 8.09 12.20 12.63
CA ILE A 103 9.08 11.13 12.72
C ILE A 103 10.48 11.54 12.24
N GLY A 104 10.64 12.75 11.72
CA GLY A 104 11.92 13.19 11.14
C GLY A 104 13.12 12.97 12.04
N ASP A 105 12.98 13.26 13.35
CA ASP A 105 14.04 13.07 14.33
C ASP A 105 14.07 11.67 14.96
N LEU A 106 13.10 10.83 14.66
CA LEU A 106 12.97 9.49 15.22
C LEU A 106 13.59 8.42 14.33
N VAL A 107 13.62 8.66 13.01
CA VAL A 107 14.12 7.69 12.05
C VAL A 107 15.64 7.76 11.92
N ALA A 108 16.25 6.60 11.61
CA ALA A 108 17.69 6.49 11.41
C ALA A 108 18.12 6.89 9.99
N GLY A 109 17.18 7.00 9.07
CA GLY A 109 17.42 7.39 7.69
C GLY A 109 16.11 7.45 6.91
N PRO A 110 16.14 7.72 5.59
CA PRO A 110 14.93 7.78 4.78
C PRO A 110 14.23 6.42 4.71
N ALA A 111 12.90 6.44 4.65
CA ALA A 111 12.12 5.23 4.45
C ALA A 111 12.35 4.64 3.06
N ASP A 112 12.38 3.31 2.98
CA ASP A 112 12.39 2.59 1.72
C ASP A 112 10.95 2.29 1.33
N ILE A 113 10.40 3.07 0.41
CA ILE A 113 9.00 3.00 -0.01
C ILE A 113 8.92 2.33 -1.38
N LYS A 114 8.27 1.17 -1.42
CA LYS A 114 8.03 0.43 -2.66
C LYS A 114 6.54 0.48 -2.98
N ILE A 115 6.21 1.00 -4.16
CA ILE A 115 4.84 1.06 -4.67
C ILE A 115 4.68 -0.06 -5.70
N ILE A 116 3.68 -0.91 -5.47
CA ILE A 116 3.50 -2.16 -6.22
C ILE A 116 2.15 -2.12 -6.92
N THR A 117 2.17 -2.37 -8.22
CA THR A 117 0.95 -2.59 -9.00
C THR A 117 0.58 -4.07 -8.92
N VAL A 118 -0.62 -4.37 -8.48
CA VAL A 118 -1.09 -5.75 -8.33
C VAL A 118 -1.72 -6.20 -9.63
N ALA A 119 -1.07 -7.13 -10.32
CA ALA A 119 -1.58 -7.69 -11.57
C ALA A 119 -2.65 -8.75 -11.32
N ALA A 120 -2.48 -9.56 -10.27
CA ALA A 120 -3.41 -10.62 -9.88
C ALA A 120 -3.18 -11.00 -8.42
N GLU A 121 -4.23 -11.47 -7.75
CA GLU A 121 -4.19 -12.01 -6.40
C GLU A 121 -4.79 -13.40 -6.37
N ALA A 122 -4.23 -14.27 -5.54
CA ALA A 122 -4.84 -15.56 -5.22
C ALA A 122 -4.84 -15.74 -3.70
N LYS A 123 -5.99 -16.16 -3.16
CA LYS A 123 -6.12 -16.54 -1.74
C LYS A 123 -6.26 -18.06 -1.65
N LYS A 124 -5.59 -18.65 -0.67
CA LYS A 124 -5.67 -20.09 -0.39
C LYS A 124 -6.32 -20.35 0.95
#